data_eae4dc71bf527c955a119c0a7f081b3c
#
_entry.id   eae4dc71bf527c955a119c0a7f081b3c
#
_cell.length_a   1.000
_cell.length_b   1.000
_cell.length_c   1.000
_cell.angle_alpha   90.00
_cell.angle_beta   90.00
_cell.angle_gamma   90.00
#
_symmetry.space_group_name_H-M   'P 1'
#
loop_
_entity.id
_entity.type
_entity.pdbx_description
1 polymer ?
#
loop_
_entity_poly.entity_id
_entity_poly.type
_entity_poly.pdbx_seq_one_letter_code
_entity_poly.pdbx_strand_id
1 'polypeptide(L)'
;MKRLAFFAAAVLTISGCQRAGAPALVRIGSKNFSEQVLLAEIVAQALEAKGLRVDRRLNLGGTFVCHKALVAGDLDLYPEYTGTAFTAILAKKPVADPAAVRKEVEGEYAKRWGVVWSPALGFENTFALVVRGEDARRWGLKTISDLRAHEAEIRPGFGYEFLEREDGFPGLARTYGLEFPRRPAQMDLGLLYPALESHQVDLIAGNSTDGLIAALGAAVLEDDRHYFPPYEAAFVVRGQVWKTNAAVREALERLGGKISADTMRKLNARLDRDKRRPEDVAKEFLKTLSSLSS
;
A
#
# COMPACT_ATOMS: atom_id res chain seq x y z
N MET A 1 86.89 8.80 25.58
CA MET A 1 86.17 7.72 24.87
C MET A 1 84.69 7.79 25.18
N LYS A 2 83.92 8.45 24.33
CA LYS A 2 82.43 8.63 24.52
C LYS A 2 81.68 7.61 23.68
N ARG A 3 80.90 6.73 24.34
CA ARG A 3 80.03 5.77 23.67
C ARG A 3 78.69 6.44 23.37
N LEU A 4 78.33 6.56 22.06
CA LEU A 4 77.03 6.98 21.61
C LEU A 4 76.07 5.73 21.62
N ALA A 5 74.98 5.81 22.36
CA ALA A 5 73.92 4.81 22.32
C ALA A 5 72.86 5.27 21.29
N PHE A 6 72.63 4.48 20.26
CA PHE A 6 71.55 4.65 19.29
C PHE A 6 70.26 4.05 19.88
N PHE A 7 69.26 4.90 20.11
CA PHE A 7 67.90 4.43 20.41
C PHE A 7 67.12 4.28 19.08
N ALA A 8 66.83 3.06 18.71
CA ALA A 8 65.91 2.76 17.59
C ALA A 8 64.47 2.87 18.09
N ALA A 9 63.75 3.89 17.61
CA ALA A 9 62.29 4.02 17.85
C ALA A 9 61.54 3.11 16.91
N ALA A 10 60.91 2.07 17.44
CA ALA A 10 59.97 1.22 16.71
C ALA A 10 58.63 1.96 16.58
N VAL A 11 58.27 2.36 15.35
CA VAL A 11 56.97 2.91 15.01
C VAL A 11 55.99 1.74 14.88
N LEU A 12 55.13 1.50 15.88
CA LEU A 12 54.00 0.61 15.79
C LEU A 12 52.92 1.27 14.92
N THR A 13 52.75 0.83 13.68
CA THR A 13 51.60 1.16 12.86
C THR A 13 50.38 0.37 13.37
N ILE A 14 49.52 1.03 14.15
CA ILE A 14 48.22 0.50 14.54
C ILE A 14 47.34 0.55 13.29
N SER A 15 47.24 -0.56 12.56
CA SER A 15 46.19 -0.75 11.54
C SER A 15 44.84 -0.75 12.24
N GLY A 16 44.18 0.41 12.22
CA GLY A 16 42.84 0.56 12.71
C GLY A 16 41.90 -0.35 11.88
N CYS A 17 41.53 -1.51 12.42
CA CYS A 17 40.32 -2.22 11.95
C CYS A 17 39.12 -1.29 12.09
N GLN A 18 38.73 -0.65 11.00
CA GLN A 18 37.40 -0.03 10.93
C GLN A 18 36.41 -1.16 11.21
N ARG A 19 35.86 -1.15 12.43
CA ARG A 19 34.65 -1.97 12.73
C ARG A 19 33.60 -1.56 11.72
N ALA A 20 33.25 -2.47 10.82
CA ALA A 20 32.07 -2.30 10.00
C ALA A 20 30.92 -1.97 10.95
N GLY A 21 30.37 -0.77 10.86
CA GLY A 21 29.26 -0.32 11.70
C GLY A 21 28.11 -1.32 11.55
N ALA A 22 27.36 -1.57 12.63
CA ALA A 22 26.19 -2.44 12.56
C ALA A 22 25.32 -2.02 11.36
N PRO A 23 24.83 -3.00 10.56
CA PRO A 23 24.02 -2.67 9.39
C PRO A 23 22.84 -1.79 9.78
N ALA A 24 22.58 -0.76 8.96
CA ALA A 24 21.53 0.21 9.22
C ALA A 24 20.18 -0.51 9.36
N LEU A 25 19.44 -0.17 10.42
CA LEU A 25 18.10 -0.68 10.66
C LEU A 25 17.09 0.16 9.87
N VAL A 26 16.26 -0.49 9.06
CA VAL A 26 15.17 0.14 8.29
C VAL A 26 13.83 -0.34 8.83
N ARG A 27 12.96 0.59 9.24
CA ARG A 27 11.63 0.30 9.78
C ARG A 27 10.59 0.42 8.66
N ILE A 28 9.99 -0.70 8.31
CA ILE A 28 9.00 -0.79 7.23
C ILE A 28 7.62 -1.03 7.83
N GLY A 29 6.66 -0.15 7.50
CA GLY A 29 5.28 -0.29 7.92
C GLY A 29 4.36 -0.84 6.85
N SER A 30 3.15 -1.25 7.26
CA SER A 30 2.04 -1.49 6.36
C SER A 30 0.70 -1.10 6.99
N LYS A 31 -0.27 -0.79 6.14
CA LYS A 31 -1.68 -0.72 6.54
C LYS A 31 -2.21 -2.13 6.84
N ASN A 32 -3.45 -2.18 7.33
CA ASN A 32 -4.10 -3.39 7.87
C ASN A 32 -4.87 -4.21 6.81
N PHE A 33 -4.27 -4.46 5.66
CA PHE A 33 -4.81 -5.37 4.63
C PHE A 33 -3.71 -6.07 3.83
N SER A 34 -4.06 -7.21 3.24
CA SER A 34 -3.13 -8.19 2.68
C SER A 34 -2.14 -7.62 1.68
N GLU A 35 -2.59 -6.80 0.73
CA GLU A 35 -1.74 -6.18 -0.29
C GLU A 35 -0.65 -5.30 0.33
N GLN A 36 -1.00 -4.50 1.31
CA GLN A 36 -0.04 -3.63 2.00
C GLN A 36 1.02 -4.42 2.76
N VAL A 37 0.59 -5.48 3.45
CA VAL A 37 1.51 -6.40 4.15
C VAL A 37 2.46 -7.05 3.16
N LEU A 38 1.94 -7.51 2.01
CA LEU A 38 2.75 -8.13 0.96
C LEU A 38 3.75 -7.17 0.34
N LEU A 39 3.33 -5.96 -0.02
CA LEU A 39 4.23 -4.95 -0.58
C LEU A 39 5.35 -4.58 0.38
N ALA A 40 5.03 -4.41 1.66
CA ALA A 40 6.02 -4.16 2.70
C ALA A 40 7.00 -5.35 2.85
N GLU A 41 6.50 -6.58 2.78
CA GLU A 41 7.33 -7.78 2.86
C GLU A 41 8.24 -7.95 1.63
N ILE A 42 7.77 -7.63 0.43
CA ILE A 42 8.59 -7.62 -0.79
C ILE A 42 9.78 -6.68 -0.63
N VAL A 43 9.56 -5.46 -0.14
CA VAL A 43 10.66 -4.51 0.10
C VAL A 43 11.56 -4.97 1.24
N ALA A 44 10.99 -5.49 2.32
CA ALA A 44 11.76 -6.00 3.44
C ALA A 44 12.79 -7.04 2.99
N GLN A 45 12.35 -8.06 2.24
CA GLN A 45 13.24 -9.10 1.73
C GLN A 45 14.24 -8.57 0.69
N ALA A 46 13.84 -7.61 -0.14
CA ALA A 46 14.75 -6.97 -1.09
C ALA A 46 15.89 -6.21 -0.39
N LEU A 47 15.60 -5.57 0.75
CA LEU A 47 16.61 -4.88 1.56
C LEU A 47 17.49 -5.84 2.36
N GLU A 48 16.92 -6.92 2.91
CA GLU A 48 17.67 -7.98 3.59
C GLU A 48 18.66 -8.68 2.64
N ALA A 49 18.26 -8.90 1.39
CA ALA A 49 19.15 -9.43 0.35
C ALA A 49 20.34 -8.49 0.04
N LYS A 50 20.23 -7.20 0.35
CA LYS A 50 21.31 -6.21 0.27
C LYS A 50 22.10 -6.07 1.59
N GLY A 51 21.85 -6.91 2.59
CA GLY A 51 22.56 -6.92 3.88
C GLY A 51 22.05 -5.90 4.90
N LEU A 52 20.90 -5.27 4.68
CA LEU A 52 20.29 -4.37 5.67
C LEU A 52 19.52 -5.18 6.73
N ARG A 53 19.43 -4.61 7.92
CA ARG A 53 18.51 -5.09 8.96
C ARG A 53 17.16 -4.42 8.77
N VAL A 54 16.08 -5.19 8.85
CA VAL A 54 14.72 -4.69 8.69
C VAL A 54 13.90 -4.94 9.96
N ASP A 55 13.22 -3.89 10.43
CA ASP A 55 12.20 -3.96 11.47
C ASP A 55 10.82 -3.85 10.80
N ARG A 56 10.09 -4.96 10.78
CA ARG A 56 8.76 -5.07 10.18
C ARG A 56 7.69 -4.60 11.16
N ARG A 57 7.05 -3.49 10.86
CA ARG A 57 5.91 -2.93 11.61
C ARG A 57 4.64 -3.04 10.76
N LEU A 58 4.23 -4.28 10.53
CA LEU A 58 3.14 -4.60 9.64
C LEU A 58 1.80 -4.51 10.35
N ASN A 59 0.74 -4.30 9.56
CA ASN A 59 -0.64 -4.29 10.06
C ASN A 59 -0.90 -3.26 11.19
N LEU A 60 -0.29 -2.06 11.07
CA LEU A 60 -0.36 -1.02 12.10
C LEU A 60 -1.74 -0.39 12.26
N GLY A 61 -2.56 -0.43 11.23
CA GLY A 61 -3.84 0.24 11.15
C GLY A 61 -4.04 0.90 9.78
N GLY A 62 -4.96 1.86 9.70
CA GLY A 62 -5.26 2.54 8.43
C GLY A 62 -4.27 3.63 8.05
N THR A 63 -4.66 4.37 7.02
CA THR A 63 -3.89 5.45 6.38
C THR A 63 -3.32 6.46 7.37
N PHE A 64 -4.16 6.97 8.28
CA PHE A 64 -3.73 8.02 9.22
C PHE A 64 -2.70 7.52 10.23
N VAL A 65 -2.79 6.26 10.65
CA VAL A 65 -1.83 5.65 11.61
C VAL A 65 -0.46 5.53 10.95
N CYS A 66 -0.39 4.96 9.74
CA CYS A 66 0.86 4.79 9.01
C CYS A 66 1.50 6.14 8.65
N HIS A 67 0.69 7.11 8.19
CA HIS A 67 1.20 8.44 7.87
C HIS A 67 1.79 9.15 9.10
N LYS A 68 1.09 9.13 10.23
CA LYS A 68 1.58 9.72 11.49
C LYS A 68 2.88 9.04 11.95
N ALA A 69 2.96 7.72 11.89
CA ALA A 69 4.16 6.97 12.24
C ALA A 69 5.36 7.30 11.34
N LEU A 70 5.13 7.50 10.03
CA LEU A 70 6.18 7.94 9.10
C LEU A 70 6.69 9.34 9.44
N VAL A 71 5.78 10.29 9.66
CA VAL A 71 6.12 11.68 9.98
C VAL A 71 6.83 11.79 11.35
N ALA A 72 6.39 11.02 12.34
CA ALA A 72 7.02 10.94 13.66
C ALA A 72 8.43 10.28 13.62
N GLY A 73 8.74 9.57 12.54
CA GLY A 73 10.00 8.82 12.41
C GLY A 73 9.96 7.44 13.05
N ASP A 74 8.79 6.94 13.40
CA ASP A 74 8.61 5.56 13.85
C ASP A 74 8.69 4.57 12.70
N LEU A 75 8.38 5.00 11.47
CA LEU A 75 8.61 4.30 10.23
C LEU A 75 9.62 5.03 9.37
N ASP A 76 10.36 4.29 8.54
CA ASP A 76 11.23 4.83 7.51
C ASP A 76 10.56 4.85 6.14
N LEU A 77 9.68 3.88 5.87
CA LEU A 77 8.83 3.80 4.67
C LEU A 77 7.62 2.90 4.87
N TYR A 78 6.59 3.09 4.03
CA TYR A 78 5.47 2.17 3.87
C TYR A 78 4.83 2.34 2.49
N PRO A 79 4.04 1.34 1.97
CA PRO A 79 3.31 1.48 0.71
C PRO A 79 2.12 2.44 0.86
N GLU A 80 1.92 3.33 -0.12
CA GLU A 80 0.82 4.27 -0.14
C GLU A 80 0.27 4.44 -1.57
N TYR A 81 -0.92 5.03 -1.69
CA TYR A 81 -1.59 5.29 -2.96
C TYR A 81 -1.79 6.79 -3.14
N THR A 82 -1.53 7.28 -4.36
CA THR A 82 -1.58 8.71 -4.66
C THR A 82 -2.94 9.34 -4.35
N GLY A 83 -4.04 8.68 -4.73
CA GLY A 83 -5.40 9.16 -4.44
C GLY A 83 -5.70 9.24 -2.95
N THR A 84 -5.27 8.23 -2.16
CA THR A 84 -5.40 8.24 -0.71
C THR A 84 -4.64 9.40 -0.07
N ALA A 85 -3.38 9.60 -0.48
CA ALA A 85 -2.58 10.72 0.01
C ALA A 85 -3.21 12.07 -0.34
N PHE A 86 -3.71 12.19 -1.57
CA PHE A 86 -4.33 13.42 -2.08
C PHE A 86 -5.62 13.78 -1.33
N THR A 87 -6.52 12.81 -1.18
CA THR A 87 -7.86 13.06 -0.62
C THR A 87 -7.87 12.98 0.91
N ALA A 88 -7.32 11.92 1.51
CA ALA A 88 -7.39 11.71 2.95
C ALA A 88 -6.35 12.52 3.73
N ILE A 89 -5.08 12.56 3.26
CA ILE A 89 -4.00 13.21 4.01
C ILE A 89 -3.91 14.70 3.68
N LEU A 90 -3.99 15.07 2.39
CA LEU A 90 -3.93 16.47 1.96
C LEU A 90 -5.29 17.17 2.00
N ALA A 91 -6.38 16.42 2.24
CA ALA A 91 -7.76 16.89 2.29
C ALA A 91 -8.18 17.67 1.03
N LYS A 92 -7.71 17.20 -0.16
CA LYS A 92 -8.04 17.81 -1.45
C LYS A 92 -9.23 17.10 -2.09
N LYS A 93 -9.99 17.83 -2.90
CA LYS A 93 -11.10 17.27 -3.67
C LYS A 93 -10.55 16.33 -4.76
N PRO A 94 -11.19 15.18 -5.02
CA PRO A 94 -10.78 14.26 -6.07
C PRO A 94 -10.59 14.94 -7.42
N VAL A 95 -9.56 14.54 -8.16
CA VAL A 95 -9.24 14.97 -9.54
C VAL A 95 -8.92 13.71 -10.35
N ALA A 96 -9.37 13.68 -11.60
CA ALA A 96 -9.22 12.52 -12.47
C ALA A 96 -7.83 12.40 -13.15
N ASP A 97 -7.02 13.45 -13.18
CA ASP A 97 -5.71 13.45 -13.84
C ASP A 97 -4.62 12.81 -12.93
N PRO A 98 -4.10 11.62 -13.27
CA PRO A 98 -3.07 10.94 -12.47
C PRO A 98 -1.77 11.74 -12.33
N ALA A 99 -1.37 12.44 -13.38
CA ALA A 99 -0.14 13.22 -13.38
C ALA A 99 -0.25 14.44 -12.45
N ALA A 100 -1.42 15.11 -12.45
CA ALA A 100 -1.69 16.20 -11.53
C ALA A 100 -1.73 15.74 -10.08
N VAL A 101 -2.41 14.62 -9.79
CA VAL A 101 -2.45 14.02 -8.44
C VAL A 101 -1.05 13.65 -7.98
N ARG A 102 -0.26 12.96 -8.82
CA ARG A 102 1.10 12.55 -8.50
C ARG A 102 2.01 13.74 -8.19
N LYS A 103 2.03 14.74 -9.06
CA LYS A 103 2.82 15.96 -8.87
C LYS A 103 2.50 16.68 -7.57
N GLU A 104 1.21 16.76 -7.24
CA GLU A 104 0.74 17.46 -6.05
C GLU A 104 1.13 16.72 -4.77
N VAL A 105 0.93 15.40 -4.71
CA VAL A 105 1.30 14.63 -3.50
C VAL A 105 2.82 14.63 -3.30
N GLU A 106 3.62 14.51 -4.35
CA GLU A 106 5.08 14.60 -4.25
C GLU A 106 5.53 15.95 -3.68
N GLY A 107 5.00 17.05 -4.24
CA GLY A 107 5.34 18.40 -3.82
C GLY A 107 4.95 18.71 -2.38
N GLU A 108 3.71 18.40 -2.00
CA GLU A 108 3.20 18.68 -0.67
C GLU A 108 3.84 17.78 0.40
N TYR A 109 4.08 16.49 0.10
CA TYR A 109 4.76 15.59 1.04
C TYR A 109 6.22 16.00 1.28
N ALA A 110 6.93 16.39 0.22
CA ALA A 110 8.30 16.89 0.35
C ALA A 110 8.33 18.19 1.17
N LYS A 111 7.43 19.12 0.89
CA LYS A 111 7.36 20.43 1.55
C LYS A 111 6.94 20.36 3.01
N ARG A 112 5.88 19.58 3.33
CA ARG A 112 5.31 19.56 4.69
C ARG A 112 6.09 18.65 5.64
N TRP A 113 6.61 17.52 5.13
CA TRP A 113 7.15 16.46 5.99
C TRP A 113 8.53 15.95 5.56
N GLY A 114 9.09 16.48 4.47
CA GLY A 114 10.35 15.98 3.95
C GLY A 114 10.27 14.51 3.49
N VAL A 115 9.09 14.06 3.08
CA VAL A 115 8.82 12.69 2.62
C VAL A 115 8.92 12.65 1.10
N VAL A 116 9.54 11.59 0.57
CA VAL A 116 9.74 11.34 -0.87
C VAL A 116 8.86 10.18 -1.30
N TRP A 117 8.28 10.27 -2.48
CA TRP A 117 7.58 9.17 -3.16
C TRP A 117 8.57 8.40 -4.03
N SER A 118 8.57 7.08 -3.93
CA SER A 118 9.34 6.21 -4.84
C SER A 118 8.73 6.26 -6.26
N PRO A 119 9.40 5.72 -7.28
CA PRO A 119 8.74 5.41 -8.54
C PRO A 119 7.47 4.58 -8.30
N ALA A 120 6.45 4.80 -9.14
CA ALA A 120 5.23 4.01 -9.13
C ALA A 120 5.51 2.54 -9.37
N LEU A 121 4.79 1.66 -8.69
CA LEU A 121 4.99 0.21 -8.78
C LEU A 121 4.51 -0.37 -10.13
N GLY A 122 3.55 0.31 -10.81
CA GLY A 122 2.99 -0.07 -12.10
C GLY A 122 1.55 -0.54 -12.04
N PHE A 123 0.83 -0.26 -10.95
CA PHE A 123 -0.59 -0.54 -10.83
C PHE A 123 -1.30 0.54 -10.02
N GLU A 124 -2.61 0.57 -10.16
CA GLU A 124 -3.53 1.34 -9.34
C GLU A 124 -4.37 0.40 -8.50
N ASN A 125 -4.75 0.86 -7.31
CA ASN A 125 -5.67 0.13 -6.43
C ASN A 125 -6.75 1.08 -5.92
N THR A 126 -7.80 1.26 -6.72
CA THR A 126 -8.96 2.09 -6.39
C THR A 126 -9.94 1.36 -5.48
N PHE A 127 -10.77 2.09 -4.77
CA PHE A 127 -11.97 1.49 -4.18
C PHE A 127 -12.85 0.86 -5.25
N ALA A 128 -13.47 -0.26 -4.90
CA ALA A 128 -14.37 -1.01 -5.76
C ALA A 128 -15.64 -1.36 -5.00
N LEU A 129 -16.80 -0.95 -5.52
CA LEU A 129 -18.09 -1.39 -5.00
C LEU A 129 -18.35 -2.80 -5.53
N VAL A 130 -18.47 -3.76 -4.60
CA VAL A 130 -18.55 -5.19 -4.93
C VAL A 130 -19.85 -5.77 -4.40
N VAL A 131 -20.53 -6.52 -5.26
CA VAL A 131 -21.74 -7.29 -4.94
C VAL A 131 -21.54 -8.75 -5.32
N ARG A 132 -22.35 -9.66 -4.80
CA ARG A 132 -22.35 -11.05 -5.29
C ARG A 132 -22.75 -11.09 -6.77
N GLY A 133 -22.12 -11.95 -7.56
CA GLY A 133 -22.42 -12.06 -8.99
C GLY A 133 -23.87 -12.49 -9.27
N GLU A 134 -24.50 -13.26 -8.39
CA GLU A 134 -25.92 -13.62 -8.47
C GLU A 134 -26.84 -12.43 -8.25
N ASP A 135 -26.54 -11.55 -7.28
CA ASP A 135 -27.30 -10.34 -7.01
C ASP A 135 -27.13 -9.30 -8.13
N ALA A 136 -25.91 -9.17 -8.68
CA ALA A 136 -25.68 -8.34 -9.86
C ALA A 136 -26.58 -8.76 -11.03
N ARG A 137 -26.70 -10.07 -11.27
CA ARG A 137 -27.60 -10.59 -12.31
C ARG A 137 -29.08 -10.41 -11.97
N ARG A 138 -29.46 -10.69 -10.71
CA ARG A 138 -30.83 -10.59 -10.23
C ARG A 138 -31.37 -9.17 -10.30
N TRP A 139 -30.57 -8.19 -9.92
CA TRP A 139 -30.94 -6.78 -9.88
C TRP A 139 -30.51 -6.01 -11.13
N GLY A 140 -29.80 -6.65 -12.07
CA GLY A 140 -29.32 -6.02 -13.29
C GLY A 140 -28.22 -4.96 -13.03
N LEU A 141 -27.48 -5.07 -11.92
CA LEU A 141 -26.47 -4.10 -11.53
C LEU A 141 -25.21 -4.23 -12.40
N LYS A 142 -24.79 -3.13 -13.00
CA LYS A 142 -23.55 -3.00 -13.77
C LYS A 142 -22.72 -1.82 -13.28
N THR A 143 -23.37 -0.73 -12.93
CA THR A 143 -22.76 0.53 -12.54
C THR A 143 -23.12 0.90 -11.11
N ILE A 144 -22.41 1.83 -10.51
CA ILE A 144 -22.73 2.37 -9.18
C ILE A 144 -24.07 3.11 -9.22
N SER A 145 -24.40 3.76 -10.34
CA SER A 145 -25.71 4.44 -10.51
C SER A 145 -26.89 3.49 -10.42
N ASP A 146 -26.74 2.22 -10.79
CA ASP A 146 -27.83 1.22 -10.75
C ASP A 146 -28.27 0.89 -9.30
N LEU A 147 -27.42 1.12 -8.31
CA LEU A 147 -27.74 0.87 -6.89
C LEU A 147 -28.96 1.65 -6.42
N ARG A 148 -29.22 2.83 -7.00
CA ARG A 148 -30.36 3.69 -6.60
C ARG A 148 -31.70 3.00 -6.71
N ALA A 149 -31.88 2.14 -7.71
CA ALA A 149 -33.14 1.41 -7.92
C ALA A 149 -33.39 0.33 -6.86
N HIS A 150 -32.35 -0.04 -6.08
CA HIS A 150 -32.38 -1.19 -5.17
C HIS A 150 -31.92 -0.84 -3.73
N GLU A 151 -31.89 0.44 -3.36
CA GLU A 151 -31.42 0.89 -2.04
C GLU A 151 -32.21 0.26 -0.89
N ALA A 152 -33.51 -0.01 -1.08
CA ALA A 152 -34.36 -0.59 -0.04
C ALA A 152 -34.02 -2.06 0.26
N GLU A 153 -33.52 -2.80 -0.73
CA GLU A 153 -33.18 -4.22 -0.63
C GLU A 153 -31.74 -4.43 -0.17
N ILE A 154 -30.82 -3.53 -0.55
CA ILE A 154 -29.39 -3.67 -0.34
C ILE A 154 -29.01 -3.35 1.09
N ARG A 155 -28.23 -4.23 1.71
CA ARG A 155 -27.57 -4.04 3.00
C ARG A 155 -26.10 -3.76 2.76
N PRO A 156 -25.64 -2.50 2.86
CA PRO A 156 -24.25 -2.17 2.67
C PRO A 156 -23.41 -2.52 3.90
N GLY A 157 -22.18 -2.97 3.68
CA GLY A 157 -21.15 -3.19 4.70
C GLY A 157 -19.79 -2.63 4.27
N PHE A 158 -19.19 -1.78 5.10
CA PHE A 158 -17.99 -1.05 4.73
C PHE A 158 -16.94 -1.05 5.84
N GLY A 159 -15.67 -0.87 5.44
CA GLY A 159 -14.57 -0.64 6.36
C GLY A 159 -14.63 0.75 7.00
N TYR A 160 -13.97 0.90 8.15
CA TYR A 160 -13.97 2.14 8.93
C TYR A 160 -13.56 3.36 8.11
N GLU A 161 -12.42 3.31 7.43
CA GLU A 161 -11.93 4.45 6.63
C GLU A 161 -12.86 4.80 5.46
N PHE A 162 -13.47 3.82 4.80
CA PHE A 162 -14.40 4.09 3.71
C PHE A 162 -15.65 4.83 4.17
N LEU A 163 -16.08 4.61 5.42
CA LEU A 163 -17.21 5.33 6.03
C LEU A 163 -16.88 6.77 6.44
N GLU A 164 -15.60 7.07 6.68
CA GLU A 164 -15.16 8.36 7.24
C GLU A 164 -14.54 9.30 6.20
N ARG A 165 -13.82 8.73 5.21
CA ARG A 165 -13.07 9.51 4.24
C ARG A 165 -13.98 10.19 3.22
N GLU A 166 -13.58 11.39 2.78
CA GLU A 166 -14.31 12.14 1.77
C GLU A 166 -14.33 11.44 0.40
N ASP A 167 -13.27 10.73 0.04
CA ASP A 167 -13.19 9.86 -1.14
C ASP A 167 -13.79 8.46 -0.92
N GLY A 168 -14.42 8.24 0.24
CA GLY A 168 -15.17 7.04 0.58
C GLY A 168 -16.69 7.24 0.44
N PHE A 169 -17.44 6.58 1.33
CA PHE A 169 -18.90 6.55 1.26
C PHE A 169 -19.58 7.92 1.34
N PRO A 170 -19.16 8.89 2.20
CA PRO A 170 -19.83 10.17 2.28
C PRO A 170 -19.84 10.94 0.96
N GLY A 171 -18.70 11.03 0.27
CA GLY A 171 -18.65 11.70 -1.02
C GLY A 171 -19.27 10.87 -2.15
N LEU A 172 -19.11 9.55 -2.12
CA LEU A 172 -19.76 8.64 -3.07
C LEU A 172 -21.28 8.78 -3.01
N ALA A 173 -21.86 8.73 -1.81
CA ALA A 173 -23.29 8.86 -1.59
C ALA A 173 -23.84 10.18 -2.14
N ARG A 174 -23.13 11.29 -1.88
CA ARG A 174 -23.51 12.60 -2.46
C ARG A 174 -23.43 12.61 -3.99
N THR A 175 -22.37 12.05 -4.55
CA THR A 175 -22.14 12.05 -6.00
C THR A 175 -23.17 11.21 -6.74
N TYR A 176 -23.49 10.05 -6.20
CA TYR A 176 -24.43 9.10 -6.81
C TYR A 176 -25.88 9.28 -6.34
N GLY A 177 -26.12 10.10 -5.32
CA GLY A 177 -27.42 10.29 -4.70
C GLY A 177 -27.93 9.03 -4.00
N LEU A 178 -27.02 8.29 -3.33
CA LEU A 178 -27.35 7.05 -2.63
C LEU A 178 -27.86 7.34 -1.20
N GLU A 179 -29.05 6.80 -0.87
CA GLU A 179 -29.69 6.96 0.42
C GLU A 179 -30.20 5.59 0.93
N PHE A 180 -29.28 4.78 1.45
CA PHE A 180 -29.66 3.49 2.00
C PHE A 180 -30.53 3.67 3.25
N PRO A 181 -31.75 3.08 3.31
CA PRO A 181 -32.63 3.17 4.49
C PRO A 181 -31.99 2.53 5.74
N ARG A 182 -31.11 1.55 5.52
CA ARG A 182 -30.33 0.90 6.58
C ARG A 182 -28.94 1.50 6.64
N ARG A 183 -28.51 1.87 7.84
CA ARG A 183 -27.11 2.27 8.05
C ARG A 183 -26.15 1.19 7.56
N PRO A 184 -25.10 1.55 6.83
CA PRO A 184 -24.06 0.59 6.47
C PRO A 184 -23.49 -0.11 7.71
N ALA A 185 -23.34 -1.42 7.66
CA ALA A 185 -22.64 -2.17 8.69
C ALA A 185 -21.15 -1.80 8.65
N GLN A 186 -20.58 -1.53 9.81
CA GLN A 186 -19.16 -1.18 9.95
C GLN A 186 -18.39 -2.41 10.42
N MET A 187 -17.29 -2.76 9.74
CA MET A 187 -16.48 -3.93 10.08
C MET A 187 -15.03 -3.80 9.62
N ASP A 188 -14.19 -4.68 10.13
CA ASP A 188 -12.80 -4.81 9.67
C ASP A 188 -12.74 -5.28 8.22
N LEU A 189 -11.72 -4.82 7.47
CA LEU A 189 -11.56 -5.13 6.05
C LEU A 189 -11.52 -6.64 5.77
N GLY A 190 -10.91 -7.43 6.64
CA GLY A 190 -10.85 -8.89 6.52
C GLY A 190 -12.20 -9.60 6.66
N LEU A 191 -13.23 -8.92 7.16
CA LEU A 191 -14.58 -9.46 7.33
C LEU A 191 -15.54 -9.12 6.17
N LEU A 192 -15.18 -8.19 5.27
CA LEU A 192 -16.05 -7.72 4.20
C LEU A 192 -16.49 -8.84 3.27
N TYR A 193 -15.54 -9.59 2.69
CA TYR A 193 -15.85 -10.69 1.78
C TYR A 193 -16.57 -11.87 2.47
N PRO A 194 -16.16 -12.32 3.67
CA PRO A 194 -16.93 -13.29 4.45
C PRO A 194 -18.38 -12.85 4.73
N ALA A 195 -18.61 -11.58 5.05
CA ALA A 195 -19.94 -11.04 5.29
C ALA A 195 -20.79 -10.97 3.99
N LEU A 196 -20.14 -10.67 2.85
CA LEU A 196 -20.79 -10.72 1.53
C LEU A 196 -21.18 -12.15 1.15
N GLU A 197 -20.26 -13.11 1.29
CA GLU A 197 -20.46 -14.53 0.97
C GLU A 197 -21.56 -15.17 1.84
N SER A 198 -21.57 -14.86 3.14
CA SER A 198 -22.58 -15.38 4.09
C SER A 198 -23.91 -14.62 4.06
N HIS A 199 -24.14 -13.73 3.10
CA HIS A 199 -25.35 -12.91 2.96
C HIS A 199 -25.69 -12.03 4.19
N GLN A 200 -24.70 -11.66 5.00
CA GLN A 200 -24.89 -10.68 6.08
C GLN A 200 -25.03 -9.26 5.50
N VAL A 201 -24.26 -8.98 4.44
CA VAL A 201 -24.35 -7.76 3.64
C VAL A 201 -24.50 -8.10 2.15
N ASP A 202 -24.94 -7.14 1.33
CA ASP A 202 -25.20 -7.36 -0.09
C ASP A 202 -24.27 -6.50 -0.97
N LEU A 203 -23.67 -5.47 -0.38
CA LEU A 203 -22.73 -4.54 -1.02
C LEU A 203 -21.57 -4.28 -0.08
N ILE A 204 -20.35 -4.37 -0.59
CA ILE A 204 -19.14 -3.98 0.15
C ILE A 204 -18.30 -2.98 -0.66
N ALA A 205 -17.42 -2.25 0.02
CA ALA A 205 -16.34 -1.53 -0.62
C ALA A 205 -15.04 -2.32 -0.41
N GLY A 206 -14.60 -3.00 -1.45
CA GLY A 206 -13.29 -3.65 -1.55
C GLY A 206 -12.32 -2.78 -2.34
N ASN A 207 -11.29 -3.42 -2.91
CA ASN A 207 -10.28 -2.78 -3.73
C ASN A 207 -10.20 -3.47 -5.11
N SER A 208 -9.87 -2.72 -6.16
CA SER A 208 -9.83 -3.23 -7.53
C SER A 208 -8.80 -4.35 -7.78
N THR A 209 -7.86 -4.52 -6.86
CA THR A 209 -6.84 -5.58 -6.87
C THR A 209 -7.15 -6.75 -5.94
N ASP A 210 -8.32 -6.77 -5.27
CA ASP A 210 -8.66 -7.84 -4.33
C ASP A 210 -8.77 -9.19 -5.02
N GLY A 211 -8.01 -10.17 -4.55
CA GLY A 211 -7.98 -11.51 -5.11
C GLY A 211 -9.27 -12.31 -4.91
N LEU A 212 -10.10 -11.92 -3.94
CA LEU A 212 -11.38 -12.60 -3.63
C LEU A 212 -12.49 -12.26 -4.60
N ILE A 213 -12.42 -11.17 -5.36
CA ILE A 213 -13.44 -10.79 -6.35
C ILE A 213 -13.67 -11.94 -7.33
N ALA A 214 -12.62 -12.40 -7.99
CA ALA A 214 -12.71 -13.50 -8.95
C ALA A 214 -12.98 -14.85 -8.26
N ALA A 215 -12.39 -15.08 -7.08
CA ALA A 215 -12.53 -16.33 -6.35
C ALA A 215 -13.96 -16.62 -5.90
N LEU A 216 -14.71 -15.57 -5.54
CA LEU A 216 -16.11 -15.66 -5.09
C LEU A 216 -17.12 -15.42 -6.23
N GLY A 217 -16.65 -15.22 -7.47
CA GLY A 217 -17.53 -14.85 -8.58
C GLY A 217 -18.30 -13.55 -8.31
N ALA A 218 -17.72 -12.66 -7.53
CA ALA A 218 -18.31 -11.37 -7.22
C ALA A 218 -18.21 -10.41 -8.43
N ALA A 219 -19.11 -9.43 -8.49
CA ALA A 219 -19.15 -8.41 -9.51
C ALA A 219 -18.69 -7.06 -8.93
N VAL A 220 -17.80 -6.39 -9.65
CA VAL A 220 -17.42 -5.00 -9.39
C VAL A 220 -18.35 -4.09 -10.18
N LEU A 221 -18.93 -3.09 -9.53
CA LEU A 221 -19.76 -2.08 -10.19
C LEU A 221 -18.87 -1.01 -10.80
N GLU A 222 -19.15 -0.65 -12.05
CA GLU A 222 -18.43 0.42 -12.76
C GLU A 222 -18.71 1.78 -12.12
N ASP A 223 -17.64 2.56 -11.90
CA ASP A 223 -17.74 3.95 -11.48
C ASP A 223 -18.09 4.86 -12.67
N ASP A 224 -19.34 4.82 -13.09
CA ASP A 224 -19.86 5.50 -14.29
C ASP A 224 -19.86 7.04 -14.21
N ARG A 225 -19.60 7.61 -13.02
CA ARG A 225 -19.44 9.05 -12.82
C ARG A 225 -17.98 9.46 -12.54
N HIS A 226 -17.05 8.52 -12.60
CA HIS A 226 -15.61 8.76 -12.38
C HIS A 226 -15.36 9.50 -11.06
N TYR A 227 -16.00 9.04 -9.99
CA TYR A 227 -15.89 9.64 -8.67
C TYR A 227 -14.54 9.40 -8.02
N PHE A 228 -14.02 8.19 -8.16
CA PHE A 228 -12.75 7.84 -7.53
C PHE A 228 -11.57 8.46 -8.27
N PRO A 229 -10.62 9.11 -7.54
CA PRO A 229 -9.39 9.59 -8.15
C PRO A 229 -8.47 8.42 -8.53
N PRO A 230 -7.39 8.65 -9.30
CA PRO A 230 -6.37 7.64 -9.55
C PRO A 230 -5.62 7.29 -8.25
N TYR A 231 -5.40 6.00 -8.01
CA TYR A 231 -4.72 5.46 -6.81
C TYR A 231 -3.46 4.69 -7.19
N GLU A 232 -2.51 5.38 -7.82
CA GLU A 232 -1.23 4.78 -8.20
C GLU A 232 -0.44 4.36 -6.97
N ALA A 233 0.00 3.09 -6.92
CA ALA A 233 0.73 2.51 -5.80
C ALA A 233 2.21 2.89 -5.85
N ALA A 234 2.77 3.35 -4.72
CA ALA A 234 4.19 3.63 -4.55
C ALA A 234 4.58 3.52 -3.06
N PHE A 235 5.86 3.67 -2.75
CA PHE A 235 6.31 3.80 -1.37
C PHE A 235 6.53 5.26 -1.00
N VAL A 236 6.07 5.64 0.18
CA VAL A 236 6.43 6.91 0.83
C VAL A 236 7.60 6.65 1.78
N VAL A 237 8.64 7.46 1.66
CA VAL A 237 9.94 7.26 2.31
C VAL A 237 10.37 8.54 3.01
N ARG A 238 10.88 8.45 4.23
CA ARG A 238 11.51 9.61 4.88
C ARG A 238 12.67 10.12 4.03
N GLY A 239 12.68 11.42 3.73
CA GLY A 239 13.67 12.02 2.83
C GLY A 239 15.12 11.84 3.30
N GLN A 240 15.36 11.77 4.61
CA GLN A 240 16.69 11.45 5.14
C GLN A 240 17.12 10.04 4.71
N VAL A 241 16.22 9.02 4.86
CA VAL A 241 16.51 7.64 4.47
C VAL A 241 16.74 7.54 2.97
N TRP A 242 15.91 8.19 2.16
CA TRP A 242 16.08 8.26 0.71
C TRP A 242 17.43 8.83 0.29
N LYS A 243 17.90 9.89 0.97
CA LYS A 243 19.17 10.57 0.66
C LYS A 243 20.39 9.78 1.11
N THR A 244 20.35 9.17 2.31
CA THR A 244 21.52 8.59 2.95
C THR A 244 21.66 7.08 2.76
N ASN A 245 20.58 6.37 2.38
CA ASN A 245 20.59 4.92 2.22
C ASN A 245 20.39 4.55 0.73
N ALA A 246 21.50 4.39 0.01
CA ALA A 246 21.48 4.03 -1.40
C ALA A 246 20.78 2.67 -1.64
N ALA A 247 20.94 1.69 -0.75
CA ALA A 247 20.33 0.37 -0.90
C ALA A 247 18.79 0.44 -0.85
N VAL A 248 18.21 1.32 -0.01
CA VAL A 248 16.75 1.56 0.01
C VAL A 248 16.31 2.18 -1.31
N ARG A 249 16.98 3.24 -1.76
CA ARG A 249 16.64 3.91 -3.02
C ARG A 249 16.69 2.97 -4.21
N GLU A 250 17.78 2.24 -4.38
CA GLU A 250 17.96 1.27 -5.48
C GLU A 250 16.93 0.13 -5.44
N ALA A 251 16.58 -0.39 -4.25
CA ALA A 251 15.57 -1.43 -4.13
C ALA A 251 14.20 -0.94 -4.62
N LEU A 252 13.80 0.28 -4.23
CA LEU A 252 12.54 0.89 -4.63
C LEU A 252 12.52 1.30 -6.10
N GLU A 253 13.63 1.82 -6.63
CA GLU A 253 13.79 2.12 -8.07
C GLU A 253 13.67 0.85 -8.92
N ARG A 254 14.24 -0.28 -8.49
CA ARG A 254 14.12 -1.58 -9.18
C ARG A 254 12.71 -2.15 -9.17
N LEU A 255 11.88 -1.83 -8.19
CA LEU A 255 10.48 -2.23 -8.13
C LEU A 255 9.57 -1.36 -9.00
N GLY A 256 10.03 -0.17 -9.38
CA GLY A 256 9.29 0.76 -10.24
C GLY A 256 8.82 0.09 -11.53
N GLY A 257 7.51 0.17 -11.82
CA GLY A 257 6.89 -0.40 -13.01
C GLY A 257 6.88 -1.93 -13.10
N LYS A 258 7.25 -2.66 -12.03
CA LYS A 258 7.42 -4.13 -12.08
C LYS A 258 6.19 -4.92 -11.64
N ILE A 259 5.18 -4.27 -11.09
CA ILE A 259 3.98 -4.92 -10.60
C ILE A 259 2.79 -4.38 -11.40
N SER A 260 2.26 -5.16 -12.34
CA SER A 260 1.01 -4.80 -13.01
C SER A 260 -0.20 -5.08 -12.12
N ALA A 261 -1.36 -4.47 -12.40
CA ALA A 261 -2.60 -4.75 -11.68
C ALA A 261 -2.98 -6.24 -11.74
N ASP A 262 -2.75 -6.91 -12.87
CA ASP A 262 -3.00 -8.36 -13.00
C ASP A 262 -2.04 -9.18 -12.12
N THR A 263 -0.76 -8.80 -12.08
CA THR A 263 0.20 -9.42 -11.17
C THR A 263 -0.23 -9.24 -9.72
N MET A 264 -0.65 -8.02 -9.33
CA MET A 264 -1.07 -7.75 -7.95
C MET A 264 -2.32 -8.55 -7.56
N ARG A 265 -3.33 -8.63 -8.42
CA ARG A 265 -4.50 -9.49 -8.20
C ARG A 265 -4.14 -10.96 -7.97
N LYS A 266 -3.22 -11.50 -8.77
CA LYS A 266 -2.73 -12.88 -8.61
C LYS A 266 -1.98 -13.08 -7.29
N LEU A 267 -1.18 -12.12 -6.88
CA LEU A 267 -0.46 -12.16 -5.61
C LEU A 267 -1.43 -12.07 -4.42
N ASN A 268 -2.41 -11.16 -4.47
CA ASN A 268 -3.44 -11.02 -3.44
C ASN A 268 -4.31 -12.29 -3.33
N ALA A 269 -4.67 -12.93 -4.47
CA ALA A 269 -5.41 -14.19 -4.45
C ALA A 269 -4.66 -15.31 -3.69
N ARG A 270 -3.34 -15.34 -3.77
CA ARG A 270 -2.52 -16.31 -3.03
C ARG A 270 -2.57 -16.10 -1.52
N LEU A 271 -2.73 -14.85 -1.08
CA LEU A 271 -2.88 -14.52 0.34
C LEU A 271 -4.31 -14.77 0.82
N ASP A 272 -5.29 -14.21 0.10
CA ASP A 272 -6.66 -14.10 0.59
C ASP A 272 -7.47 -15.38 0.34
N ARG A 273 -7.27 -16.03 -0.83
CA ARG A 273 -7.94 -17.28 -1.19
C ARG A 273 -7.13 -18.50 -0.73
N ASP A 274 -5.83 -18.56 -1.10
CA ASP A 274 -5.00 -19.75 -0.89
C ASP A 274 -4.36 -19.77 0.52
N LYS A 275 -4.57 -18.71 1.31
CA LYS A 275 -4.09 -18.54 2.70
C LYS A 275 -2.58 -18.74 2.85
N ARG A 276 -1.82 -18.37 1.80
CA ARG A 276 -0.37 -18.41 1.82
C ARG A 276 0.21 -17.29 2.67
N ARG A 277 1.35 -17.52 3.30
CA ARG A 277 2.03 -16.49 4.09
C ARG A 277 2.62 -15.41 3.18
N PRO A 278 2.52 -14.12 3.56
CA PRO A 278 3.09 -13.01 2.78
C PRO A 278 4.58 -13.19 2.49
N GLU A 279 5.35 -13.73 3.44
CA GLU A 279 6.80 -13.94 3.30
C GLU A 279 7.14 -14.91 2.17
N ASP A 280 6.36 -16.00 2.04
CA ASP A 280 6.57 -17.00 1.01
C ASP A 280 6.19 -16.44 -0.38
N VAL A 281 5.08 -15.71 -0.46
CA VAL A 281 4.61 -15.08 -1.70
C VAL A 281 5.59 -14.00 -2.17
N ALA A 282 6.09 -13.17 -1.25
CA ALA A 282 7.09 -12.14 -1.54
C ALA A 282 8.40 -12.76 -2.06
N LYS A 283 8.88 -13.82 -1.41
CA LYS A 283 10.10 -14.54 -1.80
C LYS A 283 10.02 -15.10 -3.21
N GLU A 284 8.89 -15.72 -3.56
CA GLU A 284 8.67 -16.27 -4.89
C GLU A 284 8.57 -15.17 -5.94
N PHE A 285 7.87 -14.09 -5.65
CA PHE A 285 7.79 -12.93 -6.54
C PHE A 285 9.16 -12.32 -6.82
N LEU A 286 9.99 -12.10 -5.80
CA LEU A 286 11.35 -11.56 -5.97
C LEU A 286 12.25 -12.46 -6.82
N LYS A 287 12.09 -13.80 -6.73
CA LYS A 287 12.80 -14.73 -7.61
C LYS A 287 12.41 -14.54 -9.07
N THR A 288 11.13 -14.33 -9.38
CA THR A 288 10.68 -14.07 -10.76
C THR A 288 11.26 -12.77 -11.31
N LEU A 289 11.36 -11.73 -10.50
CA LEU A 289 11.98 -10.45 -10.91
C LEU A 289 13.49 -10.62 -11.21
N SER A 290 14.18 -11.44 -10.44
CA SER A 290 15.62 -11.68 -10.63
C SER A 290 15.89 -12.45 -11.91
N SER A 291 15.02 -13.40 -12.29
CA SER A 291 15.16 -14.19 -13.53
C SER A 291 14.84 -13.42 -14.82
N LEU A 292 14.10 -12.30 -14.71
CA LEU A 292 13.78 -11.44 -15.85
C LEU A 292 14.86 -10.36 -16.10
N SER A 293 15.82 -10.23 -15.19
CA SER A 293 16.90 -9.22 -15.26
C SER A 293 18.26 -9.83 -15.64
N SER A 294 18.32 -11.13 -15.82
CA SER A 294 19.45 -11.91 -16.34
C SER A 294 19.27 -12.27 -17.81
#